data_c5a7defaaccc538761615e83df14e2e3
#
_entry.id   c5a7defaaccc538761615e83df14e2e3
#
_cell.length_a   1.000
_cell.length_b   1.000
_cell.length_c   1.000
_cell.angle_alpha   90.00
_cell.angle_beta   90.00
_cell.angle_gamma   90.00
#
_symmetry.space_group_name_H-M   'P 1'
#
loop_
_entity.id
_entity.type
_entity.pdbx_description
1 polymer ?
#
loop_
_entity_poly.entity_id
_entity_poly.type
_entity_poly.pdbx_seq_one_letter_code
_entity_poly.pdbx_strand_id
1 'polypeptide(L)'
;MANEKRCAIYNRYSVNAPQILDKKRDELISYCENDLGIPNHELFEEVGSVLEEREVFDQMMARIEQNEFSDVLVCHIDRIYKPGYDPEKLAEYVDRIRAKAVIHTVE
;
A
#
# COMPACT_ATOMS: atom_id res chain seq x y z
N MET A 1 -5.09 -8.54 23.49
CA MET A 1 -5.13 -8.64 22.89
C MET A 1 -4.96 -8.14 21.94
N ALA A 2 -4.92 -7.75 21.64
CA ALA A 2 -5.01 -7.02 20.87
C ALA A 2 -4.15 -6.94 19.90
N ASN A 3 -3.37 -7.13 19.57
CA ASN A 3 -2.33 -6.99 18.65
C ASN A 3 -2.44 -7.88 17.46
N GLU A 4 -3.65 -8.09 17.05
CA GLU A 4 -3.90 -8.77 15.82
C GLU A 4 -3.33 -7.94 14.67
N LYS A 5 -2.48 -8.54 13.87
CA LYS A 5 -1.94 -7.86 12.72
C LYS A 5 -2.96 -7.82 11.61
N ARG A 6 -3.03 -6.67 10.95
CA ARG A 6 -3.91 -6.47 9.81
C ARG A 6 -3.17 -5.64 8.79
N CYS A 7 -3.12 -6.11 7.55
CA CYS A 7 -2.32 -5.48 6.49
C CYS A 7 -3.21 -4.76 5.49
N ALA A 8 -2.86 -3.51 5.18
CA ALA A 8 -3.45 -2.80 4.05
C ALA A 8 -2.55 -3.05 2.85
N ILE A 9 -3.10 -3.65 1.79
CA ILE A 9 -2.35 -3.92 0.57
C ILE A 9 -2.77 -2.88 -0.47
N TYR A 10 -1.82 -2.09 -0.95
CA TYR A 10 -2.09 -1.09 -1.96
C TYR A 10 -1.50 -1.53 -3.30
N ASN A 11 -2.38 -1.67 -4.30
CA ASN A 11 -2.00 -2.13 -5.64
C ASN A 11 -2.47 -1.09 -6.66
N ARG A 12 -1.52 -0.48 -7.38
CA ARG A 12 -1.84 0.59 -8.32
C ARG A 12 -0.93 0.51 -9.54
N TYR A 13 -1.53 0.75 -10.70
CA TYR A 13 -0.79 0.84 -11.95
C TYR A 13 -1.24 2.04 -12.74
N SER A 14 -0.30 2.68 -13.44
CA SER A 14 -0.56 3.86 -14.24
C SER A 14 -1.09 3.53 -15.63
N VAL A 15 -1.02 2.27 -16.03
CA VAL A 15 -1.53 1.83 -17.33
C VAL A 15 -2.77 0.98 -17.13
N ASN A 16 -3.70 1.09 -18.08
CA ASN A 16 -4.92 0.30 -18.02
C ASN A 16 -4.64 -1.09 -18.60
N ALA A 17 -4.06 -1.95 -17.78
CA ALA A 17 -3.72 -3.32 -18.17
C ALA A 17 -4.24 -4.26 -17.09
N PRO A 18 -5.49 -4.72 -17.18
CA PRO A 18 -6.09 -5.54 -16.14
C PRO A 18 -5.30 -6.79 -15.79
N GLN A 19 -4.64 -7.39 -16.78
CA GLN A 19 -3.86 -8.60 -16.54
C GLN A 19 -2.69 -8.35 -15.59
N ILE A 20 -2.04 -7.19 -15.73
CA ILE A 20 -0.91 -6.83 -14.87
C ILE A 20 -1.40 -6.55 -13.46
N LEU A 21 -2.50 -5.84 -13.34
CA LEU A 21 -3.08 -5.52 -12.03
C LEU A 21 -3.47 -6.80 -11.29
N ASP A 22 -4.12 -7.74 -11.99
CA ASP A 22 -4.53 -9.02 -11.41
C ASP A 22 -3.34 -9.84 -10.96
N LYS A 23 -2.30 -9.90 -11.81
CA LYS A 23 -1.10 -10.66 -11.48
C LYS A 23 -0.41 -10.08 -10.24
N LYS A 24 -0.29 -8.77 -10.16
CA LYS A 24 0.36 -8.13 -9.01
C LYS A 24 -0.47 -8.27 -7.75
N ARG A 25 -1.80 -8.27 -7.88
CA ARG A 25 -2.67 -8.52 -6.74
C ARG A 25 -2.37 -9.87 -6.13
N ASP A 26 -2.30 -10.90 -6.97
CA ASP A 26 -2.04 -12.26 -6.49
C ASP A 26 -0.67 -12.36 -5.83
N GLU A 27 0.34 -11.70 -6.40
CA GLU A 27 1.68 -11.67 -5.83
C GLU A 27 1.69 -10.98 -4.46
N LEU A 28 0.98 -9.86 -4.34
CA LEU A 28 0.93 -9.11 -3.08
C LEU A 28 0.20 -9.90 -2.01
N ILE A 29 -0.93 -10.51 -2.35
CA ILE A 29 -1.69 -11.31 -1.39
C ILE A 29 -0.86 -12.49 -0.92
N SER A 30 -0.21 -13.18 -1.85
CA SER A 30 0.65 -14.32 -1.51
C SER A 30 1.81 -13.89 -0.61
N TYR A 31 2.43 -12.77 -0.90
CA TYR A 31 3.52 -12.24 -0.08
C TYR A 31 3.02 -11.90 1.32
N CYS A 32 1.86 -11.28 1.41
CA CYS A 32 1.28 -10.92 2.70
C CYS A 32 1.00 -12.15 3.56
N GLU A 33 0.38 -13.17 2.97
CA GLU A 33 -0.02 -14.35 3.70
C GLU A 33 1.15 -15.27 4.03
N ASN A 34 2.09 -15.43 3.09
CA ASN A 34 3.16 -16.41 3.24
C ASN A 34 4.46 -15.82 3.78
N ASP A 35 4.89 -14.69 3.22
CA ASP A 35 6.17 -14.10 3.63
C ASP A 35 6.03 -13.26 4.89
N LEU A 36 4.97 -12.48 5.00
CA LEU A 36 4.72 -11.67 6.19
C LEU A 36 3.96 -12.43 7.27
N GLY A 37 3.26 -13.49 6.89
CA GLY A 37 2.47 -14.28 7.82
C GLY A 37 1.25 -13.55 8.35
N ILE A 38 0.66 -12.65 7.56
CA ILE A 38 -0.51 -11.86 7.96
C ILE A 38 -1.71 -12.28 7.12
N PRO A 39 -2.57 -13.19 7.61
CA PRO A 39 -3.72 -13.61 6.83
C PRO A 39 -4.85 -12.57 6.79
N ASN A 40 -4.90 -11.66 7.76
CA ASN A 40 -5.93 -10.64 7.81
C ASN A 40 -5.47 -9.42 7.04
N HIS A 41 -6.05 -9.20 5.85
CA HIS A 41 -5.65 -8.08 5.01
C HIS A 41 -6.86 -7.49 4.28
N GLU A 42 -6.69 -6.26 3.84
CA GLU A 42 -7.68 -5.59 3.01
C GLU A 42 -6.97 -5.00 1.80
N LEU A 43 -7.58 -5.16 0.63
CA LEU A 43 -6.99 -4.75 -0.63
C LEU A 43 -7.53 -3.39 -1.05
N PHE A 44 -6.60 -2.49 -1.39
CA PHE A 44 -6.92 -1.17 -1.92
C PHE A 44 -6.31 -1.07 -3.31
N GLU A 45 -7.16 -1.03 -4.33
CA GLU A 45 -6.69 -1.01 -5.72
C GLU A 45 -7.20 0.19 -6.47
N GLU A 46 -6.36 0.75 -7.33
CA GLU A 46 -6.77 1.79 -8.24
C GLU A 46 -5.84 1.86 -9.44
N VAL A 47 -6.31 2.49 -10.50
CA VAL A 47 -5.55 2.70 -11.72
C VAL A 47 -5.32 4.20 -11.86
N GLY A 48 -4.09 4.59 -12.21
CA GLY A 48 -3.75 5.98 -12.37
C GLY A 48 -2.34 6.29 -11.88
N SER A 49 -1.91 7.51 -12.13
CA SER A 49 -0.60 7.96 -11.68
C SER A 49 -0.65 8.39 -10.21
N VAL A 50 0.48 8.25 -9.50
CA VAL A 50 0.60 8.79 -8.14
C VAL A 50 0.45 10.31 -8.13
N LEU A 51 0.57 10.95 -9.30
CA LEU A 51 0.46 12.41 -9.45
C LEU A 51 -0.97 12.86 -9.64
N GLU A 52 -1.89 11.93 -9.86
CA GLU A 52 -3.30 12.24 -10.03
C GLU A 52 -4.04 12.07 -8.72
N GLU A 53 -5.32 12.45 -8.70
CA GLU A 53 -6.14 12.19 -7.53
C GLU A 53 -6.19 10.69 -7.25
N ARG A 54 -6.00 10.32 -6.00
CA ARG A 54 -5.95 8.93 -5.58
C ARG A 54 -6.95 8.71 -4.46
N GLU A 55 -8.20 8.58 -4.86
CA GLU A 55 -9.29 8.44 -3.91
C GLU A 55 -9.13 7.22 -3.02
N VAL A 56 -8.74 6.09 -3.62
CA VAL A 56 -8.55 4.86 -2.85
C VAL A 56 -7.36 4.98 -1.91
N PHE A 57 -6.26 5.58 -2.38
CA PHE A 57 -5.10 5.82 -1.53
C PHE A 57 -5.46 6.71 -0.35
N ASP A 58 -6.23 7.76 -0.60
CA ASP A 58 -6.63 8.69 0.45
C ASP A 58 -7.53 8.00 1.49
N GLN A 59 -8.43 7.12 1.05
CA GLN A 59 -9.26 6.33 1.95
C GLN A 59 -8.40 5.41 2.81
N MET A 60 -7.41 4.77 2.20
CA MET A 60 -6.49 3.90 2.92
C MET A 60 -5.71 4.69 3.97
N MET A 61 -5.19 5.86 3.60
CA MET A 61 -4.43 6.71 4.52
C MET A 61 -5.27 7.12 5.73
N ALA A 62 -6.52 7.50 5.50
CA ALA A 62 -7.41 7.88 6.58
C ALA A 62 -7.60 6.73 7.58
N ARG A 63 -7.75 5.51 7.07
CA ARG A 63 -7.94 4.34 7.92
C ARG A 63 -6.67 3.93 8.65
N ILE A 64 -5.51 4.09 8.00
CA ILE A 64 -4.23 3.87 8.68
C ILE A 64 -4.10 4.84 9.85
N GLU A 65 -4.45 6.10 9.65
CA GLU A 65 -4.36 7.11 10.69
C GLU A 65 -5.33 6.88 11.83
N GLN A 66 -6.37 6.07 11.58
CA GLN A 66 -7.32 5.66 12.63
C GLN A 66 -6.89 4.36 13.32
N ASN A 67 -5.68 3.92 13.09
CA ASN A 67 -5.11 2.71 13.70
C ASN A 67 -5.81 1.42 13.29
N GLU A 68 -6.36 1.38 12.06
CA GLU A 68 -7.05 0.18 11.59
C GLU A 68 -6.11 -0.88 11.02
N PHE A 69 -4.85 -0.51 10.77
CA PHE A 69 -3.88 -1.44 10.18
C PHE A 69 -2.57 -1.39 10.95
N SER A 70 -1.95 -2.55 11.11
CA SER A 70 -0.63 -2.66 11.71
C SER A 70 0.48 -2.62 10.67
N ASP A 71 0.16 -2.98 9.44
CA ASP A 71 1.14 -3.15 8.36
C ASP A 71 0.56 -2.65 7.05
N VAL A 72 1.44 -2.16 6.18
CA VAL A 72 1.07 -1.71 4.84
C VAL A 72 2.01 -2.41 3.87
N LEU A 73 1.47 -2.96 2.81
CA LEU A 73 2.25 -3.66 1.79
C LEU A 73 2.03 -3.04 0.43
N VAL A 74 3.12 -2.70 -0.25
CA VAL A 74 3.11 -2.21 -1.63
C VAL A 74 4.15 -2.99 -2.42
N CYS A 75 3.99 -3.04 -3.73
CA CYS A 75 4.98 -3.71 -4.58
C CYS A 75 6.32 -2.98 -4.53
N HIS A 76 6.28 -1.68 -4.59
CA HIS A 76 7.46 -0.82 -4.61
C HIS A 76 7.12 0.51 -3.95
N ILE A 77 8.11 1.15 -3.33
CA ILE A 77 7.87 2.39 -2.59
C ILE A 77 7.32 3.50 -3.49
N ASP A 78 7.62 3.48 -4.78
CA ASP A 78 7.12 4.48 -5.71
C ASP A 78 5.61 4.37 -5.97
N ARG A 79 4.96 3.34 -5.47
CA ARG A 79 3.50 3.26 -5.49
C ARG A 79 2.89 4.22 -4.48
N ILE A 80 3.65 4.61 -3.46
CA ILE A 80 3.20 5.62 -2.49
C ILE A 80 3.36 7.01 -3.10
N TYR A 81 4.53 7.31 -3.63
CA TYR A 81 4.77 8.50 -4.41
C TYR A 81 6.09 8.34 -5.15
N LYS A 82 6.32 9.14 -6.20
CA LYS A 82 7.52 9.03 -7.01
C LYS A 82 8.64 9.88 -6.43
N PRO A 83 9.72 9.25 -5.90
CA PRO A 83 10.82 10.01 -5.30
C PRO A 83 11.56 10.88 -6.32
N GLY A 84 11.60 10.47 -7.58
CA GLY A 84 12.24 11.26 -8.64
C GLY A 84 11.47 12.52 -8.97
N TYR A 85 10.20 12.61 -8.57
CA TYR A 85 9.38 13.78 -8.83
C TYR A 85 9.38 14.73 -7.63
N ASP A 86 9.12 14.18 -6.43
CA ASP A 86 9.08 14.98 -5.21
C ASP A 86 9.46 14.09 -4.03
N PRO A 87 10.75 14.04 -3.69
CA PRO A 87 11.20 13.18 -2.59
C PRO A 87 10.69 13.63 -1.22
N GLU A 88 10.43 14.94 -1.05
CA GLU A 88 9.91 15.43 0.22
C GLU A 88 8.47 14.97 0.45
N LYS A 89 7.68 14.94 -0.62
CA LYS A 89 6.30 14.49 -0.52
C LYS A 89 6.23 12.99 -0.26
N LEU A 90 7.12 12.22 -0.87
CA LEU A 90 7.23 10.80 -0.57
C LEU A 90 7.55 10.60 0.91
N ALA A 91 8.54 11.35 1.40
CA ALA A 91 8.93 11.24 2.81
C ALA A 91 7.77 11.59 3.74
N GLU A 92 6.98 12.60 3.39
CA GLU A 92 5.82 12.98 4.18
C GLU A 92 4.80 11.84 4.28
N TYR A 93 4.47 11.22 3.15
CA TYR A 93 3.54 10.07 3.15
C TYR A 93 4.10 8.90 3.95
N VAL A 94 5.38 8.59 3.74
CA VAL A 94 6.04 7.48 4.43
C VAL A 94 6.02 7.71 5.93
N ASP A 95 6.35 8.93 6.38
CA ASP A 95 6.35 9.26 7.80
C ASP A 95 4.96 9.13 8.41
N ARG A 96 3.93 9.57 7.68
CA ARG A 96 2.56 9.45 8.16
C ARG A 96 2.15 7.99 8.33
N ILE A 97 2.54 7.14 7.39
CA ILE A 97 2.22 5.71 7.49
C ILE A 97 3.01 5.07 8.63
N ARG A 98 4.31 5.36 8.70
CA ARG A 98 5.19 4.73 9.69
C ARG A 98 4.87 5.15 11.11
N ALA A 99 4.19 6.26 11.29
CA ALA A 99 3.72 6.66 12.62
C ALA A 99 2.69 5.66 13.17
N LYS A 100 2.04 4.87 12.30
CA LYS A 100 0.95 3.99 12.70
C LYS A 100 1.14 2.55 12.29
N ALA A 101 1.98 2.27 11.28
CA ALA A 101 2.10 0.94 10.68
C ALA A 101 3.50 0.70 10.16
N VAL A 102 3.83 -0.56 9.92
CA VAL A 102 5.09 -0.95 9.31
C VAL A 102 4.89 -1.05 7.80
N ILE A 103 5.80 -0.46 7.03
CA ILE A 103 5.72 -0.52 5.57
C ILE A 103 6.57 -1.67 5.08
N HIS A 104 6.00 -2.47 4.18
CA HIS A 104 6.69 -3.57 3.51
C HIS A 104 6.63 -3.36 2.01
N THR A 105 7.71 -3.72 1.33
CA THR A 105 7.75 -3.70 -0.13
C THR A 105 8.20 -5.07 -0.61
N VAL A 106 7.61 -5.52 -1.72
CA VAL A 106 8.02 -6.78 -2.34
C VAL A 106 9.36 -6.60 -3.06
N GLU A 107 9.56 -5.43 -3.64
CA GLU A 107 10.78 -5.11 -4.39
C GLU A 107 11.55 -3.98 -3.73
#